data_59eb17b5509336240e48e5dfc024a983
#
_entry.id   59eb17b5509336240e48e5dfc024a983
#
_cell.length_a   1.000
_cell.length_b   1.000
_cell.length_c   1.000
_cell.angle_alpha   90.00
_cell.angle_beta   90.00
_cell.angle_gamma   90.00
#
_symmetry.space_group_name_H-M   'P 1'
#
loop_
_entity.id
_entity.type
_entity.pdbx_description
1 polymer ?
#
loop_
_entity_poly.entity_id
_entity_poly.type
_entity_poly.pdbx_seq_one_letter_code
_entity_poly.pdbx_strand_id
1 'polypeptide(L)'
;MERYIVGLGEALWDVLPEGAKLGGAPANFAYHASQFGHSAVAVSALGKDDLGDQTAKELDEKGLKHIMPRVDYPTGTVGVELDADGVPTYDIRTGVAWDYIPFTPEVEAAAHNCSAVCFGSLAQRSEQSRETIAKFLDATPDDCLKIFDINLRGNFYTKEVIQESLKRCNILKINDEELVAIGRLFGYPGLDIENKCWLILGKYNLDMLVLTCGTNGSYVFAKGLKSFQETPKVEVADTVGAGDSFTGAFTAAILSGKPIREAHELAVKVSAYVCTQKGAMPRLPEKFTAQIKD
;
A
#
# COMPACT_ATOMS: atom_id res chain seq x y z
N MET A 1 23.21 4.74 9.69
CA MET A 1 22.83 4.02 8.45
C MET A 1 21.55 4.65 7.92
N GLU A 2 21.42 4.75 6.62
CA GLU A 2 20.22 5.26 5.96
C GLU A 2 19.05 4.28 6.20
N ARG A 3 17.92 4.77 6.73
CA ARG A 3 16.73 3.94 6.97
C ARG A 3 15.76 4.09 5.78
N TYR A 4 15.06 3.02 5.46
CA TYR A 4 14.18 2.94 4.31
C TYR A 4 12.70 3.00 4.70
N ILE A 5 11.89 3.60 3.82
CA ILE A 5 10.45 3.34 3.73
C ILE A 5 10.28 2.21 2.71
N VAL A 6 9.68 1.10 3.13
CA VAL A 6 9.60 -0.12 2.32
C VAL A 6 8.16 -0.37 1.87
N GLY A 7 7.95 -0.54 0.57
CA GLY A 7 6.73 -1.14 0.04
C GLY A 7 6.98 -2.61 -0.24
N LEU A 8 6.29 -3.52 0.45
CA LEU A 8 6.52 -4.96 0.39
C LEU A 8 5.29 -5.71 -0.10
N GLY A 9 5.40 -6.39 -1.24
CA GLY A 9 4.30 -7.22 -1.75
C GLY A 9 4.32 -7.38 -3.27
N GLU A 10 3.15 -7.27 -3.91
CA GLU A 10 2.98 -7.51 -5.33
C GLU A 10 3.63 -6.44 -6.21
N ALA A 11 4.24 -6.90 -7.31
CA ALA A 11 4.61 -6.11 -8.47
C ALA A 11 3.99 -6.76 -9.72
N LEU A 12 3.23 -6.01 -10.48
CA LEU A 12 2.42 -6.57 -11.55
C LEU A 12 2.20 -5.56 -12.70
N TRP A 13 1.70 -6.05 -13.79
CA TRP A 13 1.26 -5.27 -14.93
C TRP A 13 -0.25 -5.37 -15.09
N ASP A 14 -0.92 -4.24 -15.11
CA ASP A 14 -2.32 -4.14 -15.52
C ASP A 14 -2.38 -4.16 -17.05
N VAL A 15 -2.89 -5.26 -17.60
CA VAL A 15 -3.00 -5.48 -19.04
C VAL A 15 -4.36 -4.98 -19.49
N LEU A 16 -4.37 -3.77 -20.07
CA LEU A 16 -5.54 -3.06 -20.58
C LEU A 16 -5.59 -3.18 -22.11
N PRO A 17 -6.76 -3.00 -22.74
CA PRO A 17 -6.85 -2.99 -24.20
C PRO A 17 -5.95 -1.96 -24.88
N GLU A 18 -5.69 -0.83 -24.22
CA GLU A 18 -4.81 0.25 -24.71
C GLU A 18 -3.31 0.06 -24.39
N GLY A 19 -2.95 -1.00 -23.71
CA GLY A 19 -1.57 -1.35 -23.36
C GLY A 19 -1.40 -1.76 -21.91
N ALA A 20 -0.20 -2.23 -21.57
CA ALA A 20 0.13 -2.65 -20.22
C ALA A 20 0.69 -1.45 -19.41
N LYS A 21 0.32 -1.37 -18.13
CA LYS A 21 0.79 -0.35 -17.19
C LYS A 21 1.37 -1.02 -15.96
N LEU A 22 2.53 -0.54 -15.51
CA LEU A 22 3.12 -1.00 -14.26
C LEU A 22 2.23 -0.63 -13.08
N GLY A 23 1.91 -1.60 -12.25
CA GLY A 23 1.10 -1.52 -11.05
C GLY A 23 1.74 -2.26 -9.87
N GLY A 24 1.00 -2.31 -8.79
CA GLY A 24 1.41 -2.89 -7.52
C GLY A 24 1.41 -1.84 -6.41
N ALA A 25 0.47 -1.98 -5.48
CA ALA A 25 0.31 -1.03 -4.39
C ALA A 25 1.60 -0.76 -3.59
N PRO A 26 2.45 -1.78 -3.30
CA PRO A 26 3.71 -1.56 -2.60
C PRO A 26 4.69 -0.62 -3.33
N ALA A 27 4.83 -0.77 -4.64
CA ALA A 27 5.71 0.09 -5.44
C ALA A 27 5.15 1.51 -5.54
N ASN A 28 3.83 1.66 -5.73
CA ASN A 28 3.14 2.96 -5.73
C ASN A 28 3.37 3.70 -4.41
N PHE A 29 3.16 3.02 -3.28
CA PHE A 29 3.40 3.57 -1.95
C PHE A 29 4.84 4.06 -1.78
N ALA A 30 5.83 3.21 -2.09
CA ALA A 30 7.25 3.54 -1.95
C ALA A 30 7.63 4.73 -2.86
N TYR A 31 7.14 4.77 -4.09
CA TYR A 31 7.36 5.87 -5.02
C TYR A 31 6.83 7.19 -4.46
N HIS A 32 5.59 7.21 -3.95
CA HIS A 32 5.04 8.44 -3.38
C HIS A 32 5.80 8.90 -2.14
N ALA A 33 6.17 7.98 -1.25
CA ALA A 33 6.98 8.32 -0.07
C ALA A 33 8.36 8.88 -0.44
N SER A 34 9.02 8.35 -1.50
CA SER A 34 10.34 8.81 -1.94
C SER A 34 10.37 10.27 -2.39
N GLN A 35 9.26 10.77 -2.94
CA GLN A 35 9.17 12.15 -3.43
C GLN A 35 9.25 13.20 -2.31
N PHE A 36 9.08 12.78 -1.06
CA PHE A 36 9.22 13.65 0.11
C PHE A 36 10.63 13.66 0.70
N GLY A 37 11.62 13.11 -0.01
CA GLY A 37 13.02 13.13 0.40
C GLY A 37 13.44 11.98 1.30
N HIS A 38 12.54 11.04 1.58
CA HIS A 38 12.89 9.79 2.27
C HIS A 38 13.48 8.77 1.30
N SER A 39 14.45 8.00 1.78
CA SER A 39 14.90 6.80 1.05
C SER A 39 13.80 5.75 1.07
N ALA A 40 13.28 5.40 -0.11
CA ALA A 40 12.24 4.39 -0.24
C ALA A 40 12.68 3.25 -1.16
N VAL A 41 12.16 2.06 -0.92
CA VAL A 41 12.47 0.85 -1.69
C VAL A 41 11.23 -0.02 -1.86
N ALA A 42 11.01 -0.50 -3.08
CA ALA A 42 10.00 -1.52 -3.35
C ALA A 42 10.61 -2.92 -3.25
N VAL A 43 10.00 -3.81 -2.48
CA VAL A 43 10.42 -5.20 -2.29
C VAL A 43 9.35 -6.14 -2.84
N SER A 44 9.75 -6.98 -3.81
CA SER A 44 8.88 -7.95 -4.46
C SER A 44 9.72 -9.09 -5.05
N ALA A 45 9.21 -9.79 -6.07
CA ALA A 45 9.96 -10.66 -6.95
C ALA A 45 9.50 -10.48 -8.40
N LEU A 46 10.41 -10.70 -9.34
CA LEU A 46 10.15 -10.61 -10.78
C LEU A 46 10.51 -11.93 -11.48
N GLY A 47 9.84 -12.19 -12.59
CA GLY A 47 10.18 -13.30 -13.47
C GLY A 47 11.50 -13.06 -14.22
N LYS A 48 12.05 -14.13 -14.77
CA LYS A 48 13.18 -14.10 -15.73
C LYS A 48 12.62 -13.91 -17.15
N ASP A 49 11.83 -12.84 -17.33
CA ASP A 49 11.10 -12.54 -18.56
C ASP A 49 11.17 -11.04 -18.91
N ASP A 50 10.72 -10.70 -20.11
CA ASP A 50 10.76 -9.33 -20.64
C ASP A 50 9.95 -8.34 -19.77
N LEU A 51 8.83 -8.77 -19.19
CA LEU A 51 8.05 -7.93 -18.28
C LEU A 51 8.79 -7.64 -16.98
N GLY A 52 9.56 -8.61 -16.47
CA GLY A 52 10.42 -8.41 -15.32
C GLY A 52 11.53 -7.40 -15.60
N ASP A 53 12.15 -7.47 -16.78
CA ASP A 53 13.17 -6.52 -17.20
C ASP A 53 12.60 -5.12 -17.40
N GLN A 54 11.40 -5.05 -18.00
CA GLN A 54 10.69 -3.78 -18.16
C GLN A 54 10.29 -3.18 -16.81
N THR A 55 9.85 -4.01 -15.84
CA THR A 55 9.53 -3.53 -14.49
C THR A 55 10.72 -2.87 -13.82
N ALA A 56 11.88 -3.54 -13.82
CA ALA A 56 13.10 -3.00 -13.23
C ALA A 56 13.49 -1.67 -13.90
N LYS A 57 13.46 -1.63 -15.23
CA LYS A 57 13.77 -0.44 -16.00
C LYS A 57 12.84 0.74 -15.68
N GLU A 58 11.51 0.51 -15.62
CA GLU A 58 10.56 1.59 -15.31
C GLU A 58 10.71 2.13 -13.88
N LEU A 59 11.04 1.26 -12.91
CA LEU A 59 11.31 1.70 -11.55
C LEU A 59 12.61 2.53 -11.48
N ASP A 60 13.67 2.12 -12.22
CA ASP A 60 14.91 2.88 -12.34
C ASP A 60 14.68 4.25 -13.00
N GLU A 61 13.90 4.31 -14.08
CA GLU A 61 13.53 5.57 -14.75
C GLU A 61 12.74 6.53 -13.83
N LYS A 62 11.97 5.97 -12.92
CA LYS A 62 11.28 6.75 -11.86
C LYS A 62 12.18 7.12 -10.68
N GLY A 63 13.41 6.60 -10.63
CA GLY A 63 14.35 6.78 -9.53
C GLY A 63 13.95 6.05 -8.24
N LEU A 64 13.09 5.03 -8.33
CA LEU A 64 12.69 4.22 -7.19
C LEU A 64 13.63 3.03 -7.01
N LYS A 65 14.33 2.98 -5.88
CA LYS A 65 15.13 1.80 -5.49
C LYS A 65 14.21 0.58 -5.36
N HIS A 66 14.68 -0.57 -5.80
CA HIS A 66 13.93 -1.82 -5.68
C HIS A 66 14.83 -3.00 -5.32
N ILE A 67 14.30 -3.95 -4.57
CA ILE A 67 14.89 -5.26 -4.25
C ILE A 67 13.90 -6.31 -4.74
N MET A 68 14.10 -6.80 -5.95
CA MET A 68 13.19 -7.72 -6.63
C MET A 68 13.98 -8.89 -7.24
N PRO A 69 14.34 -9.92 -6.43
CA PRO A 69 15.03 -11.10 -6.91
C PRO A 69 14.29 -11.75 -8.08
N ARG A 70 15.06 -12.31 -9.03
CA ARG A 70 14.51 -13.04 -10.17
C ARG A 70 14.20 -14.46 -9.76
N VAL A 71 12.97 -14.90 -10.02
CA VAL A 71 12.47 -16.24 -9.71
C VAL A 71 12.04 -16.99 -10.99
N ASP A 72 11.87 -18.32 -10.90
CA ASP A 72 11.47 -19.16 -12.04
C ASP A 72 9.95 -19.20 -12.25
N TYR A 73 9.28 -18.06 -12.00
CA TYR A 73 7.86 -17.84 -12.21
C TYR A 73 7.66 -16.58 -13.04
N PRO A 74 6.60 -16.50 -13.87
CA PRO A 74 6.37 -15.34 -14.72
C PRO A 74 6.11 -14.09 -13.89
N THR A 75 6.51 -12.94 -14.39
CA THR A 75 6.15 -11.64 -13.82
C THR A 75 4.63 -11.49 -13.73
N GLY A 76 4.14 -10.94 -12.63
CA GLY A 76 2.72 -10.83 -12.34
C GLY A 76 1.97 -9.96 -13.36
N THR A 77 0.79 -10.43 -13.79
CA THR A 77 -0.12 -9.68 -14.65
C THR A 77 -1.53 -9.75 -14.11
N VAL A 78 -2.28 -8.67 -14.34
CA VAL A 78 -3.73 -8.60 -14.11
C VAL A 78 -4.39 -8.30 -15.45
N GLY A 79 -5.19 -9.24 -15.93
CA GLY A 79 -6.06 -9.02 -17.08
C GLY A 79 -7.24 -8.15 -16.69
N VAL A 80 -7.56 -7.16 -17.50
CA VAL A 80 -8.77 -6.35 -17.32
C VAL A 80 -9.69 -6.59 -18.51
N GLU A 81 -10.80 -7.26 -18.25
CA GLU A 81 -11.85 -7.50 -19.23
C GLU A 81 -13.03 -6.58 -18.91
N LEU A 82 -13.56 -5.90 -19.93
CA LEU A 82 -14.78 -5.11 -19.78
C LEU A 82 -15.97 -5.98 -20.18
N ASP A 83 -16.98 -6.03 -19.33
CA ASP A 83 -18.24 -6.67 -19.71
C ASP A 83 -19.04 -5.84 -20.73
N ALA A 84 -20.22 -6.32 -21.13
CA ALA A 84 -21.07 -5.64 -22.11
C ALA A 84 -21.54 -4.23 -21.68
N ASP A 85 -21.52 -3.96 -20.38
CA ASP A 85 -21.90 -2.68 -19.77
C ASP A 85 -20.68 -1.79 -19.47
N GLY A 86 -19.46 -2.26 -19.84
CA GLY A 86 -18.19 -1.55 -19.62
C GLY A 86 -17.67 -1.66 -18.20
N VAL A 87 -18.19 -2.59 -17.38
CA VAL A 87 -17.71 -2.83 -16.02
C VAL A 87 -16.46 -3.70 -16.06
N PRO A 88 -15.34 -3.27 -15.44
CA PRO A 88 -14.10 -4.02 -15.48
C PRO A 88 -14.17 -5.26 -14.57
N THR A 89 -13.76 -6.39 -15.11
CA THR A 89 -13.46 -7.62 -14.36
C THR A 89 -11.95 -7.84 -14.35
N TYR A 90 -11.38 -8.07 -13.17
CA TYR A 90 -9.95 -8.22 -12.98
C TYR A 90 -9.59 -9.70 -12.83
N ASP A 91 -8.80 -10.23 -13.77
CA ASP A 91 -8.19 -11.55 -13.68
C ASP A 91 -6.78 -11.45 -13.09
N ILE A 92 -6.67 -11.60 -11.78
CA ILE A 92 -5.39 -11.59 -11.07
C ILE A 92 -4.76 -12.98 -11.13
N ARG A 93 -3.79 -13.18 -12.02
CA ARG A 93 -3.16 -14.48 -12.22
C ARG A 93 -2.44 -14.98 -10.97
N THR A 94 -2.53 -16.28 -10.74
CA THR A 94 -1.83 -17.01 -9.67
C THR A 94 -0.59 -17.72 -10.20
N GLY A 95 0.34 -18.10 -9.31
CA GLY A 95 1.59 -18.77 -9.70
C GLY A 95 2.55 -17.84 -10.42
N VAL A 96 2.57 -16.56 -10.04
CA VAL A 96 3.42 -15.52 -10.59
C VAL A 96 4.54 -15.14 -9.63
N ALA A 97 5.54 -14.40 -10.11
CA ALA A 97 6.77 -14.12 -9.36
C ALA A 97 6.56 -13.60 -7.94
N TRP A 98 5.64 -12.64 -7.74
CA TRP A 98 5.36 -12.09 -6.41
C TRP A 98 4.58 -13.04 -5.46
N ASP A 99 4.14 -14.20 -5.92
CA ASP A 99 3.68 -15.30 -5.06
C ASP A 99 4.87 -16.04 -4.39
N TYR A 100 6.09 -15.78 -4.84
CA TYR A 100 7.32 -16.49 -4.45
C TYR A 100 8.44 -15.53 -4.05
N ILE A 101 8.13 -14.45 -3.35
CA ILE A 101 9.13 -13.49 -2.84
C ILE A 101 10.09 -14.22 -1.89
N PRO A 102 11.39 -14.30 -2.21
CA PRO A 102 12.34 -14.97 -1.32
C PRO A 102 12.83 -14.03 -0.22
N PHE A 103 13.10 -14.57 0.98
CA PHE A 103 13.75 -13.83 2.06
C PHE A 103 15.28 -13.91 1.88
N THR A 104 15.81 -13.04 1.02
CA THR A 104 17.25 -12.96 0.72
C THR A 104 17.99 -12.10 1.76
N PRO A 105 19.34 -12.17 1.84
CA PRO A 105 20.11 -11.29 2.71
C PRO A 105 19.86 -9.79 2.45
N GLU A 106 19.58 -9.40 1.20
CA GLU A 106 19.26 -8.01 0.86
C GLU A 106 17.88 -7.60 1.39
N VAL A 107 16.89 -8.50 1.30
CA VAL A 107 15.55 -8.30 1.87
C VAL A 107 15.63 -8.21 3.39
N GLU A 108 16.42 -9.06 4.03
CA GLU A 108 16.66 -9.04 5.47
C GLU A 108 17.38 -7.74 5.90
N ALA A 109 18.40 -7.31 5.15
CA ALA A 109 19.07 -6.06 5.41
C ALA A 109 18.15 -4.84 5.28
N ALA A 110 17.22 -4.86 4.32
CA ALA A 110 16.19 -3.82 4.19
C ALA A 110 15.24 -3.82 5.39
N ALA A 111 14.86 -5.00 5.93
CA ALA A 111 14.04 -5.11 7.12
C ALA A 111 14.71 -4.50 8.35
N HIS A 112 15.97 -4.83 8.61
CA HIS A 112 16.75 -4.28 9.73
C HIS A 112 16.96 -2.77 9.67
N ASN A 113 16.95 -2.20 8.46
CA ASN A 113 17.11 -0.75 8.23
C ASN A 113 15.78 -0.06 7.87
N CYS A 114 14.64 -0.63 8.27
CA CYS A 114 13.32 -0.12 7.95
C CYS A 114 12.86 0.93 8.97
N SER A 115 12.38 2.09 8.49
CA SER A 115 11.67 3.10 9.30
C SER A 115 10.16 2.97 9.18
N ALA A 116 9.69 2.52 8.01
CA ALA A 116 8.29 2.19 7.78
C ALA A 116 8.19 1.09 6.72
N VAL A 117 7.25 0.17 6.89
CA VAL A 117 6.89 -0.82 5.88
C VAL A 117 5.39 -0.80 5.64
N CYS A 118 4.99 -0.74 4.37
CA CYS A 118 3.60 -0.93 3.94
C CYS A 118 3.49 -2.27 3.22
N PHE A 119 2.52 -3.09 3.65
CA PHE A 119 2.22 -4.40 3.08
C PHE A 119 0.71 -4.62 3.01
N GLY A 120 0.27 -5.45 2.08
CA GLY A 120 -1.15 -5.75 1.85
C GLY A 120 -1.53 -7.20 2.11
N SER A 121 -2.79 -7.52 1.84
CA SER A 121 -3.29 -8.90 1.92
C SER A 121 -2.98 -9.73 0.68
N LEU A 122 -2.90 -9.10 -0.51
CA LEU A 122 -2.85 -9.80 -1.79
C LEU A 122 -1.61 -10.70 -1.95
N ALA A 123 -0.42 -10.18 -1.64
CA ALA A 123 0.82 -10.95 -1.72
C ALA A 123 0.90 -12.08 -0.68
N GLN A 124 0.04 -12.06 0.34
CA GLN A 124 -0.04 -13.09 1.37
C GLN A 124 -0.93 -14.27 0.98
N ARG A 125 -1.53 -14.27 -0.21
CA ARG A 125 -2.31 -15.40 -0.72
C ARG A 125 -1.47 -16.66 -0.91
N SER A 126 -0.19 -16.49 -1.24
CA SER A 126 0.80 -17.56 -1.34
C SER A 126 1.54 -17.74 -0.02
N GLU A 127 1.79 -19.00 0.36
CA GLU A 127 2.47 -19.35 1.60
C GLU A 127 3.90 -18.79 1.65
N GLN A 128 4.66 -18.93 0.56
CA GLN A 128 6.05 -18.47 0.52
C GLN A 128 6.18 -16.96 0.72
N SER A 129 5.40 -16.17 0.01
CA SER A 129 5.44 -14.71 0.17
C SER A 129 4.89 -14.27 1.53
N ARG A 130 3.87 -14.96 2.05
CA ARG A 130 3.34 -14.72 3.40
C ARG A 130 4.40 -14.97 4.48
N GLU A 131 5.19 -16.04 4.37
CA GLU A 131 6.30 -16.32 5.28
C GLU A 131 7.40 -15.25 5.17
N THR A 132 7.75 -14.83 3.95
CA THR A 132 8.73 -13.77 3.73
C THR A 132 8.26 -12.45 4.34
N ILE A 133 6.99 -12.07 4.14
CA ILE A 133 6.40 -10.87 4.75
C ILE A 133 6.45 -10.97 6.27
N ALA A 134 6.08 -12.12 6.85
CA ALA A 134 6.16 -12.33 8.29
C ALA A 134 7.59 -12.17 8.84
N LYS A 135 8.58 -12.84 8.22
CA LYS A 135 10.00 -12.73 8.60
C LYS A 135 10.51 -11.28 8.48
N PHE A 136 10.11 -10.58 7.42
CA PHE A 136 10.44 -9.17 7.23
C PHE A 136 9.93 -8.33 8.40
N LEU A 137 8.64 -8.44 8.73
CA LEU A 137 8.01 -7.69 9.81
C LEU A 137 8.62 -8.00 11.18
N ASP A 138 8.99 -9.26 11.41
CA ASP A 138 9.62 -9.71 12.66
C ASP A 138 11.08 -9.21 12.79
N ALA A 139 11.75 -8.91 11.65
CA ALA A 139 13.13 -8.38 11.61
C ALA A 139 13.21 -6.84 11.63
N THR A 140 12.08 -6.12 11.56
CA THR A 140 12.09 -4.65 11.62
C THR A 140 12.41 -4.13 13.02
N PRO A 141 13.04 -2.94 13.15
CA PRO A 141 13.22 -2.28 14.45
C PRO A 141 11.88 -2.03 15.17
N ASP A 142 11.93 -1.93 16.51
CA ASP A 142 10.74 -1.72 17.34
C ASP A 142 10.02 -0.41 17.04
N ASP A 143 10.75 0.63 16.60
CA ASP A 143 10.22 1.94 16.25
C ASP A 143 9.73 2.04 14.78
N CYS A 144 9.74 0.92 14.04
CA CYS A 144 9.28 0.87 12.67
C CYS A 144 7.75 1.04 12.58
N LEU A 145 7.29 1.92 11.70
CA LEU A 145 5.88 2.02 11.33
C LEU A 145 5.51 0.84 10.44
N LYS A 146 4.69 -0.08 10.95
CA LYS A 146 4.20 -1.27 10.22
C LYS A 146 2.78 -1.02 9.74
N ILE A 147 2.63 -0.60 8.48
CA ILE A 147 1.36 -0.22 7.89
C ILE A 147 0.77 -1.42 7.15
N PHE A 148 -0.34 -1.93 7.65
CA PHE A 148 -1.15 -2.89 6.92
C PHE A 148 -2.21 -2.15 6.12
N ASP A 149 -1.95 -1.92 4.82
CA ASP A 149 -2.96 -1.48 3.86
C ASP A 149 -3.69 -2.72 3.36
N ILE A 150 -4.90 -2.93 3.88
CA ILE A 150 -5.58 -4.23 3.78
C ILE A 150 -5.84 -4.63 2.33
N ASN A 151 -6.24 -3.69 1.48
CA ASN A 151 -6.34 -3.75 0.03
C ASN A 151 -6.91 -5.09 -0.47
N LEU A 152 -8.15 -5.43 -0.05
CA LEU A 152 -8.81 -6.67 -0.40
C LEU A 152 -9.02 -6.80 -1.90
N ARG A 153 -8.69 -7.96 -2.46
CA ARG A 153 -8.90 -8.27 -3.88
C ARG A 153 -9.57 -9.64 -4.04
N GLY A 154 -10.73 -9.64 -4.66
CA GLY A 154 -11.48 -10.86 -4.93
C GLY A 154 -11.60 -11.75 -3.69
N ASN A 155 -11.20 -13.02 -3.83
CA ASN A 155 -11.18 -14.02 -2.76
C ASN A 155 -9.75 -14.36 -2.30
N PHE A 156 -8.76 -13.50 -2.57
CA PHE A 156 -7.35 -13.75 -2.27
C PHE A 156 -6.95 -13.39 -0.83
N TYR A 157 -7.87 -13.45 0.11
CA TYR A 157 -7.63 -13.25 1.53
C TYR A 157 -8.39 -14.26 2.38
N THR A 158 -7.89 -14.52 3.59
CA THR A 158 -8.59 -15.32 4.59
C THR A 158 -8.67 -14.57 5.91
N LYS A 159 -9.56 -15.03 6.78
CA LYS A 159 -9.70 -14.46 8.13
C LYS A 159 -8.36 -14.54 8.90
N GLU A 160 -7.67 -15.64 8.76
CA GLU A 160 -6.39 -15.93 9.42
C GLU A 160 -5.31 -14.96 8.95
N VAL A 161 -5.17 -14.77 7.63
CA VAL A 161 -4.20 -13.80 7.05
C VAL A 161 -4.46 -12.39 7.57
N ILE A 162 -5.72 -11.95 7.57
CA ILE A 162 -6.07 -10.63 8.09
C ILE A 162 -5.76 -10.52 9.58
N GLN A 163 -6.10 -11.53 10.39
CA GLN A 163 -5.84 -11.51 11.83
C GLN A 163 -4.35 -11.48 12.16
N GLU A 164 -3.53 -12.28 11.47
CA GLU A 164 -2.08 -12.30 11.68
C GLU A 164 -1.43 -11.00 11.23
N SER A 165 -1.91 -10.39 10.14
CA SER A 165 -1.45 -9.07 9.70
C SER A 165 -1.78 -7.97 10.71
N LEU A 166 -3.01 -7.98 11.27
CA LEU A 166 -3.44 -7.03 12.30
C LEU A 166 -2.66 -7.18 13.63
N LYS A 167 -2.17 -8.37 13.95
CA LYS A 167 -1.31 -8.58 15.14
C LYS A 167 0.12 -8.06 14.94
N ARG A 168 0.60 -7.98 13.69
CA ARG A 168 1.96 -7.57 13.35
C ARG A 168 2.08 -6.09 12.98
N CYS A 169 0.99 -5.46 12.56
CA CYS A 169 1.02 -4.03 12.24
C CYS A 169 0.78 -3.16 13.47
N ASN A 170 1.20 -1.90 13.39
CA ASN A 170 0.82 -0.85 14.35
C ASN A 170 -0.03 0.25 13.71
N ILE A 171 -0.14 0.24 12.38
CA ILE A 171 -1.05 1.11 11.63
C ILE A 171 -1.89 0.26 10.68
N LEU A 172 -3.22 0.38 10.76
CA LEU A 172 -4.14 -0.19 9.78
C LEU A 172 -4.61 0.93 8.85
N LYS A 173 -4.50 0.71 7.54
CA LYS A 173 -5.24 1.51 6.55
C LYS A 173 -6.30 0.63 5.90
N ILE A 174 -7.51 1.15 5.81
CA ILE A 174 -8.69 0.43 5.33
C ILE A 174 -9.66 1.42 4.67
N ASN A 175 -10.42 0.99 3.68
CA ASN A 175 -11.54 1.78 3.16
C ASN A 175 -12.88 1.35 3.79
N ASP A 176 -13.94 2.10 3.54
CA ASP A 176 -15.27 1.86 4.14
C ASP A 176 -15.91 0.54 3.68
N GLU A 177 -15.73 0.14 2.43
CA GLU A 177 -16.20 -1.14 1.90
C GLU A 177 -15.47 -2.33 2.54
N GLU A 178 -14.16 -2.23 2.65
CA GLU A 178 -13.31 -3.21 3.32
C GLU A 178 -13.64 -3.32 4.80
N LEU A 179 -13.91 -2.18 5.47
CA LEU A 179 -14.33 -2.17 6.88
C LEU A 179 -15.65 -2.90 7.09
N VAL A 180 -16.58 -2.80 6.14
CA VAL A 180 -17.83 -3.57 6.16
C VAL A 180 -17.53 -5.06 5.98
N ALA A 181 -16.67 -5.43 5.02
CA ALA A 181 -16.28 -6.83 4.79
C ALA A 181 -15.60 -7.44 6.03
N ILE A 182 -14.65 -6.72 6.64
CA ILE A 182 -13.97 -7.14 7.87
C ILE A 182 -14.94 -7.23 9.05
N GLY A 183 -15.88 -6.29 9.18
CA GLY A 183 -16.91 -6.34 10.20
C GLY A 183 -17.77 -7.61 10.12
N ARG A 184 -18.09 -8.06 8.92
CA ARG A 184 -18.80 -9.34 8.69
C ARG A 184 -17.91 -10.53 9.02
N LEU A 185 -16.67 -10.53 8.53
CA LEU A 185 -15.70 -11.62 8.70
C LEU A 185 -15.40 -11.88 10.19
N PHE A 186 -15.36 -10.83 11.00
CA PHE A 186 -15.02 -10.90 12.43
C PHE A 186 -16.23 -10.90 13.37
N GLY A 187 -17.44 -10.83 12.83
CA GLY A 187 -18.65 -10.91 13.64
C GLY A 187 -19.08 -9.58 14.28
N TYR A 188 -18.79 -8.45 13.65
CA TYR A 188 -19.19 -7.10 14.09
C TYR A 188 -20.17 -6.41 13.12
N PRO A 189 -21.17 -7.10 12.55
CA PRO A 189 -21.98 -6.52 11.49
C PRO A 189 -22.86 -5.34 11.96
N GLY A 190 -23.26 -5.35 13.23
CA GLY A 190 -24.19 -4.37 13.80
C GLY A 190 -23.56 -3.07 14.30
N LEU A 191 -22.24 -2.96 14.32
CA LEU A 191 -21.57 -1.72 14.72
C LEU A 191 -21.55 -0.71 13.57
N ASP A 192 -21.72 0.58 13.89
CA ASP A 192 -21.45 1.66 12.96
C ASP A 192 -19.94 1.75 12.62
N ILE A 193 -19.63 2.53 11.61
CA ILE A 193 -18.27 2.67 11.06
C ILE A 193 -17.28 3.12 12.14
N GLU A 194 -17.63 4.16 12.91
CA GLU A 194 -16.72 4.74 13.92
C GLU A 194 -16.43 3.74 15.05
N ASN A 195 -17.48 3.08 15.57
CA ASN A 195 -17.32 2.09 16.62
C ASN A 195 -16.54 0.86 16.16
N LYS A 196 -16.66 0.45 14.88
CA LYS A 196 -15.80 -0.59 14.31
C LYS A 196 -14.35 -0.19 14.31
N CYS A 197 -14.03 1.05 13.91
CA CYS A 197 -12.66 1.56 13.91
C CYS A 197 -12.06 1.56 15.31
N TRP A 198 -12.75 2.09 16.29
CA TRP A 198 -12.31 2.10 17.70
C TRP A 198 -12.14 0.69 18.27
N LEU A 199 -13.04 -0.22 17.93
CA LEU A 199 -12.95 -1.63 18.36
C LEU A 199 -11.70 -2.31 17.79
N ILE A 200 -11.45 -2.16 16.49
CA ILE A 200 -10.29 -2.77 15.83
C ILE A 200 -9.00 -2.17 16.39
N LEU A 201 -8.93 -0.84 16.50
CA LEU A 201 -7.78 -0.13 17.06
C LEU A 201 -7.45 -0.64 18.47
N GLY A 202 -8.45 -0.71 19.35
CA GLY A 202 -8.24 -1.19 20.72
C GLY A 202 -7.93 -2.68 20.81
N LYS A 203 -8.64 -3.53 20.03
CA LYS A 203 -8.47 -4.99 20.07
C LYS A 203 -7.08 -5.44 19.64
N TYR A 204 -6.50 -4.77 18.63
CA TYR A 204 -5.18 -5.11 18.09
C TYR A 204 -4.07 -4.19 18.60
N ASN A 205 -4.38 -3.29 19.55
CA ASN A 205 -3.44 -2.33 20.15
C ASN A 205 -2.69 -1.53 19.06
N LEU A 206 -3.42 -1.04 18.06
CA LEU A 206 -2.86 -0.25 16.99
C LEU A 206 -2.54 1.17 17.49
N ASP A 207 -1.47 1.77 16.96
CA ASP A 207 -1.17 3.18 17.18
C ASP A 207 -2.12 4.09 16.41
N MET A 208 -2.46 3.67 15.17
CA MET A 208 -3.36 4.41 14.29
C MET A 208 -4.23 3.48 13.43
N LEU A 209 -5.43 3.97 13.09
CA LEU A 209 -6.28 3.41 12.06
C LEU A 209 -6.68 4.52 11.10
N VAL A 210 -6.35 4.36 9.83
CA VAL A 210 -6.72 5.25 8.73
C VAL A 210 -7.89 4.66 7.98
N LEU A 211 -9.02 5.38 7.95
CA LEU A 211 -10.20 5.01 7.19
C LEU A 211 -10.40 5.99 6.04
N THR A 212 -10.43 5.48 4.81
CA THR A 212 -10.77 6.29 3.61
C THR A 212 -12.19 5.96 3.15
N CYS A 213 -12.98 6.99 2.80
CA CYS A 213 -14.38 6.86 2.40
C CYS A 213 -14.63 7.51 1.03
N GLY A 214 -13.69 7.41 0.11
CA GLY A 214 -13.79 7.98 -1.24
C GLY A 214 -14.12 9.47 -1.22
N THR A 215 -15.23 9.85 -1.84
CA THR A 215 -15.71 11.24 -1.88
C THR A 215 -16.26 11.76 -0.55
N ASN A 216 -16.50 10.87 0.42
CA ASN A 216 -17.04 11.19 1.75
C ASN A 216 -15.97 11.56 2.78
N GLY A 217 -14.72 11.74 2.35
CA GLY A 217 -13.63 12.12 3.23
C GLY A 217 -12.83 10.95 3.77
N SER A 218 -12.06 11.22 4.80
CA SER A 218 -11.25 10.20 5.49
C SER A 218 -11.10 10.53 6.97
N TYR A 219 -10.77 9.51 7.74
CA TYR A 219 -10.57 9.60 9.18
C TYR A 219 -9.23 8.99 9.57
N VAL A 220 -8.58 9.58 10.56
CA VAL A 220 -7.47 8.97 11.28
C VAL A 220 -7.85 8.87 12.75
N PHE A 221 -7.87 7.64 13.26
CA PHE A 221 -8.10 7.32 14.67
C PHE A 221 -6.76 6.99 15.31
N ALA A 222 -6.47 7.61 16.45
CA ALA A 222 -5.32 7.29 17.29
C ALA A 222 -5.73 7.44 18.76
N LYS A 223 -4.91 7.01 19.70
CA LYS A 223 -5.24 7.10 21.12
C LYS A 223 -5.58 8.54 21.54
N GLY A 224 -6.85 8.76 21.89
CA GLY A 224 -7.34 10.09 22.32
C GLY A 224 -7.49 11.13 21.20
N LEU A 225 -7.39 10.71 19.92
CA LEU A 225 -7.48 11.60 18.78
C LEU A 225 -8.36 11.00 17.67
N LYS A 226 -9.23 11.83 17.11
CA LYS A 226 -9.89 11.59 15.83
C LYS A 226 -9.65 12.80 14.94
N SER A 227 -9.14 12.55 13.73
CA SER A 227 -8.98 13.55 12.68
C SER A 227 -9.92 13.22 11.54
N PHE A 228 -10.64 14.21 11.02
CA PHE A 228 -11.45 14.10 9.81
C PHE A 228 -10.98 15.11 8.78
N GLN A 229 -10.93 14.70 7.52
CA GLN A 229 -10.63 15.56 6.38
C GLN A 229 -11.65 15.28 5.27
N GLU A 230 -12.20 16.35 4.71
CA GLU A 230 -13.06 16.26 3.54
C GLU A 230 -12.22 15.92 2.29
N THR A 231 -12.80 15.14 1.38
CA THR A 231 -12.15 14.89 0.08
C THR A 231 -12.32 16.13 -0.82
N PRO A 232 -11.21 16.73 -1.30
CA PRO A 232 -11.29 17.84 -2.23
C PRO A 232 -12.01 17.45 -3.51
N LYS A 233 -12.88 18.32 -4.01
CA LYS A 233 -13.52 18.12 -5.32
C LYS A 233 -12.52 18.42 -6.42
N VAL A 234 -12.24 17.44 -7.24
CA VAL A 234 -11.31 17.53 -8.38
C VAL A 234 -11.93 16.91 -9.62
N GLU A 235 -11.44 17.30 -10.77
CA GLU A 235 -11.75 16.60 -12.03
C GLU A 235 -10.91 15.31 -12.07
N VAL A 236 -11.59 14.17 -12.01
CA VAL A 236 -10.94 12.86 -11.93
C VAL A 236 -10.53 12.38 -13.31
N ALA A 237 -9.24 12.13 -13.51
CA ALA A 237 -8.68 11.50 -14.69
C ALA A 237 -8.47 9.99 -14.50
N ASP A 238 -8.03 9.57 -13.29
CA ASP A 238 -7.78 8.18 -12.91
C ASP A 238 -7.82 8.07 -11.38
N THR A 239 -8.26 6.94 -10.84
CA THR A 239 -8.27 6.69 -9.39
C THR A 239 -7.19 5.72 -8.93
N VAL A 240 -6.44 5.14 -9.87
CA VAL A 240 -5.38 4.18 -9.57
C VAL A 240 -4.26 4.86 -8.78
N GLY A 241 -3.81 4.23 -7.69
CA GLY A 241 -2.77 4.77 -6.83
C GLY A 241 -3.20 5.86 -5.85
N ALA A 242 -4.48 6.28 -5.84
CA ALA A 242 -4.97 7.29 -4.90
C ALA A 242 -4.77 6.87 -3.44
N GLY A 243 -5.12 5.62 -3.10
CA GLY A 243 -4.90 5.06 -1.75
C GLY A 243 -3.41 4.93 -1.42
N ASP A 244 -2.61 4.46 -2.37
CA ASP A 244 -1.17 4.25 -2.19
C ASP A 244 -0.44 5.59 -1.97
N SER A 245 -0.83 6.62 -2.73
CA SER A 245 -0.29 7.97 -2.60
C SER A 245 -0.69 8.64 -1.29
N PHE A 246 -1.94 8.42 -0.83
CA PHE A 246 -2.37 8.83 0.50
C PHE A 246 -1.46 8.21 1.57
N THR A 247 -1.32 6.87 1.54
CA THR A 247 -0.53 6.13 2.52
C THR A 247 0.95 6.55 2.48
N GLY A 248 1.51 6.76 1.28
CA GLY A 248 2.89 7.21 1.09
C GLY A 248 3.14 8.61 1.66
N ALA A 249 2.28 9.58 1.34
CA ALA A 249 2.39 10.95 1.84
C ALA A 249 2.16 11.03 3.37
N PHE A 250 1.16 10.31 3.88
CA PHE A 250 0.89 10.22 5.31
C PHE A 250 2.10 9.68 6.08
N THR A 251 2.65 8.55 5.62
CA THR A 251 3.82 7.92 6.24
C THR A 251 5.05 8.83 6.23
N ALA A 252 5.34 9.46 5.10
CA ALA A 252 6.45 10.40 4.98
C ALA A 252 6.30 11.58 5.94
N ALA A 253 5.09 12.15 6.07
CA ALA A 253 4.80 13.25 6.98
C ALA A 253 4.96 12.84 8.46
N ILE A 254 4.45 11.66 8.86
CA ILE A 254 4.61 11.15 10.24
C ILE A 254 6.10 10.92 10.57
N LEU A 255 6.88 10.30 9.67
CA LEU A 255 8.31 10.08 9.87
C LEU A 255 9.11 11.39 9.93
N SER A 256 8.61 12.46 9.30
CA SER A 256 9.19 13.80 9.38
C SER A 256 8.75 14.58 10.61
N GLY A 257 8.02 13.94 11.55
CA GLY A 257 7.59 14.54 12.80
C GLY A 257 6.36 15.46 12.72
N LYS A 258 5.63 15.45 11.59
CA LYS A 258 4.39 16.25 11.48
C LYS A 258 3.30 15.68 12.41
N PRO A 259 2.50 16.54 13.04
CA PRO A 259 1.32 16.11 13.78
C PRO A 259 0.34 15.34 12.90
N ILE A 260 -0.37 14.37 13.48
CA ILE A 260 -1.30 13.50 12.74
C ILE A 260 -2.29 14.30 11.88
N ARG A 261 -2.80 15.43 12.37
CA ARG A 261 -3.76 16.26 11.61
C ARG A 261 -3.14 16.89 10.36
N GLU A 262 -1.90 17.33 10.44
CA GLU A 262 -1.17 17.90 9.30
C GLU A 262 -0.77 16.82 8.30
N ALA A 263 -0.31 15.66 8.80
CA ALA A 263 -0.01 14.51 7.96
C ALA A 263 -1.25 14.01 7.21
N HIS A 264 -2.41 13.98 7.89
CA HIS A 264 -3.69 13.61 7.30
C HIS A 264 -4.13 14.61 6.21
N GLU A 265 -4.04 15.92 6.48
CA GLU A 265 -4.37 16.94 5.51
C GLU A 265 -3.50 16.89 4.26
N LEU A 266 -2.18 16.67 4.42
CA LEU A 266 -1.26 16.50 3.30
C LEU A 266 -1.59 15.26 2.48
N ALA A 267 -1.84 14.13 3.13
CA ALA A 267 -2.20 12.87 2.48
C ALA A 267 -3.46 12.99 1.61
N VAL A 268 -4.49 13.66 2.12
CA VAL A 268 -5.74 13.93 1.37
C VAL A 268 -5.48 14.80 0.14
N LYS A 269 -4.69 15.87 0.28
CA LYS A 269 -4.34 16.76 -0.84
C LYS A 269 -3.52 16.05 -1.92
N VAL A 270 -2.58 15.19 -1.52
CA VAL A 270 -1.76 14.39 -2.44
C VAL A 270 -2.61 13.38 -3.18
N SER A 271 -3.45 12.63 -2.47
CA SER A 271 -4.37 11.65 -3.07
C SER A 271 -5.32 12.31 -4.08
N ALA A 272 -5.91 13.44 -3.72
CA ALA A 272 -6.77 14.20 -4.62
C ALA A 272 -6.02 14.69 -5.87
N TYR A 273 -4.76 15.15 -5.72
CA TYR A 273 -3.94 15.50 -6.88
C TYR A 273 -3.66 14.29 -7.77
N VAL A 274 -3.29 13.14 -7.19
CA VAL A 274 -3.04 11.91 -7.96
C VAL A 274 -4.26 11.52 -8.78
N CYS A 275 -5.46 11.66 -8.24
CA CYS A 275 -6.70 11.41 -8.98
C CYS A 275 -6.88 12.32 -10.22
N THR A 276 -6.21 13.48 -10.31
CA THR A 276 -6.24 14.35 -11.50
C THR A 276 -5.22 13.94 -12.57
N GLN A 277 -4.39 12.93 -12.31
CA GLN A 277 -3.32 12.50 -13.19
C GLN A 277 -3.64 11.13 -13.80
N LYS A 278 -2.95 10.76 -14.87
CA LYS A 278 -3.03 9.42 -15.45
C LYS A 278 -2.00 8.50 -14.81
N GLY A 279 -2.45 7.30 -14.41
CA GLY A 279 -1.60 6.26 -13.81
C GLY A 279 -1.25 6.51 -12.34
N ALA A 280 -0.71 5.48 -11.69
CA ALA A 280 -0.55 5.42 -10.24
C ALA A 280 0.63 6.20 -9.67
N MET A 281 1.64 6.53 -10.48
CA MET A 281 2.92 7.12 -10.03
C MET A 281 3.22 8.47 -10.72
N PRO A 282 2.34 9.50 -10.64
CA PRO A 282 2.66 10.81 -11.15
C PRO A 282 3.69 11.52 -10.27
N ARG A 283 4.48 12.42 -10.88
CA ARG A 283 5.36 13.30 -10.13
C ARG A 283 4.53 14.33 -9.34
N LEU A 284 4.85 14.46 -8.06
CA LEU A 284 4.18 15.44 -7.19
C LEU A 284 4.74 16.85 -7.41
N PRO A 285 3.88 17.89 -7.46
CA PRO A 285 4.31 19.28 -7.43
C PRO A 285 5.08 19.64 -6.15
N GLU A 286 6.03 20.54 -6.27
CA GLU A 286 6.88 21.00 -5.16
C GLU A 286 6.07 21.53 -3.97
N LYS A 287 4.92 22.15 -4.23
CA LYS A 287 4.01 22.65 -3.18
C LYS A 287 3.58 21.60 -2.16
N PHE A 288 3.62 20.28 -2.51
CA PHE A 288 3.36 19.18 -1.57
C PHE A 288 4.64 18.74 -0.89
N THR A 289 5.71 18.51 -1.68
CA THR A 289 6.95 17.93 -1.17
C THR A 289 7.73 18.90 -0.28
N ALA A 290 7.58 20.21 -0.47
CA ALA A 290 8.18 21.22 0.39
C ALA A 290 7.58 21.27 1.80
N GLN A 291 6.34 20.80 2.00
CA GLN A 291 5.68 20.84 3.31
C GLN A 291 6.33 19.93 4.37
N ILE A 292 7.19 19.01 3.95
CA ILE A 292 7.90 18.09 4.86
C ILE A 292 9.36 18.51 5.07
N LYS A 293 9.92 19.33 4.19
CA LYS A 293 11.35 19.70 4.20
C LYS A 293 11.73 20.78 5.24
N ASP A 294 10.74 21.34 5.93
CA ASP A 294 10.91 22.33 7.00
C ASP A 294 10.67 21.67 8.37
#